data_a67e95600beddf5ff5b76cc7b4549c5c
#
_entry.id   a67e95600beddf5ff5b76cc7b4549c5c
#
_cell.length_a   1.000
_cell.length_b   1.000
_cell.length_c   1.000
_cell.angle_alpha   90.00
_cell.angle_beta   90.00
_cell.angle_gamma   90.00
#
_symmetry.space_group_name_H-M   'P 1'
#
loop_
_entity.id
_entity.type
_entity.pdbx_description
1 polymer ?
#
loop_
_entity_poly.entity_id
_entity_poly.type
_entity_poly.pdbx_seq_one_letter_code
_entity_poly.pdbx_strand_id
1 'polypeptide(L)'
;MLTAKLRVQYEGDWTDSLASYDVTGEFLASTFRDRRYFGLLALEVAESDYEVVIETIREHESMVSLDVIEKYSIGGVDRCSATLLIRSQHFEYTPLQVLLHEGFIPLGGYGELRNGAESFDLLLTDREDLAEAVELLERFGPVRIEYVSQDFQRRINPSVTEWNELFDAVTPRRRRILNKALEDGYFDIPRGTTFQEIADDLDIAKTTASQHLRKAEKSIMEFFIQYVNISAECT
;
A
#
# COMPACT_ATOMS: atom_id res chain seq x y z
N MET A 1 -15.65 -10.13 -20.38
CA MET A 1 -15.04 -9.24 -19.36
C MET A 1 -13.62 -9.67 -19.12
N LEU A 2 -12.73 -8.74 -18.88
CA LEU A 2 -11.34 -9.00 -18.51
C LEU A 2 -10.87 -7.95 -17.50
N THR A 3 -9.79 -8.26 -16.82
CA THR A 3 -9.09 -7.33 -15.95
C THR A 3 -7.71 -7.06 -16.52
N ALA A 4 -7.25 -5.83 -16.43
CA ALA A 4 -5.90 -5.47 -16.85
C ALA A 4 -5.26 -4.53 -15.84
N LYS A 5 -3.94 -4.67 -15.63
CA LYS A 5 -3.15 -3.68 -14.90
C LYS A 5 -2.30 -2.90 -15.89
N LEU A 6 -2.54 -1.63 -15.93
CA LEU A 6 -1.83 -0.67 -16.77
C LEU A 6 -0.94 0.19 -15.90
N ARG A 7 0.31 0.35 -16.32
CA ARG A 7 1.29 1.20 -15.68
C ARG A 7 1.68 2.33 -16.62
N VAL A 8 1.62 3.56 -16.15
CA VAL A 8 1.97 4.76 -16.90
C VAL A 8 3.05 5.55 -16.18
N GLN A 9 4.04 6.00 -16.92
CA GLN A 9 4.99 7.01 -16.46
C GLN A 9 4.40 8.38 -16.76
N TYR A 10 3.88 9.07 -15.74
CA TYR A 10 3.28 10.38 -15.94
C TYR A 10 4.38 11.44 -16.05
N GLU A 11 4.89 11.63 -17.28
CA GLU A 11 6.02 12.51 -17.56
C GLU A 11 5.75 13.96 -17.12
N GLY A 12 6.69 14.52 -16.38
CA GLY A 12 6.59 15.88 -15.87
C GLY A 12 5.63 16.09 -14.70
N ASP A 13 5.09 15.03 -14.13
CA ASP A 13 4.36 15.11 -12.86
C ASP A 13 5.30 14.90 -11.65
N TRP A 14 4.83 15.25 -10.45
CA TRP A 14 5.59 15.03 -9.22
C TRP A 14 5.89 13.55 -8.99
N THR A 15 5.04 12.65 -9.45
CA THR A 15 5.26 11.20 -9.38
C THR A 15 6.49 10.78 -10.17
N ASP A 16 6.69 11.33 -11.37
CA ASP A 16 7.86 11.07 -12.22
C ASP A 16 9.17 11.46 -11.54
N SER A 17 9.15 12.52 -10.75
CA SER A 17 10.32 12.97 -9.98
C SER A 17 10.81 11.94 -8.96
N LEU A 18 10.00 10.94 -8.63
CA LEU A 18 10.33 9.87 -7.70
C LEU A 18 10.95 8.63 -8.37
N ALA A 19 11.15 8.64 -9.68
CA ALA A 19 11.63 7.48 -10.44
C ALA A 19 13.02 6.95 -9.99
N SER A 20 13.84 7.81 -9.38
CA SER A 20 15.18 7.44 -8.88
C SER A 20 15.18 6.85 -7.46
N TYR A 21 14.04 6.86 -6.76
CA TYR A 21 13.91 6.38 -5.38
C TYR A 21 13.14 5.05 -5.35
N ASP A 22 13.47 4.19 -4.37
CA ASP A 22 12.69 2.97 -4.09
C ASP A 22 11.43 3.34 -3.26
N VAL A 23 10.47 3.94 -3.96
CA VAL A 23 9.20 4.41 -3.40
C VAL A 23 8.08 3.53 -3.87
N THR A 24 7.24 3.12 -2.92
CA THR A 24 5.94 2.50 -3.20
C THR A 24 4.84 3.28 -2.50
N GLY A 25 3.64 3.30 -3.06
CA GLY A 25 2.51 3.99 -2.46
C GLY A 25 1.18 3.53 -3.02
N GLU A 26 0.13 3.87 -2.29
CA GLU A 26 -1.26 3.63 -2.69
C GLU A 26 -2.06 4.92 -2.50
N PHE A 27 -2.78 5.33 -3.53
CA PHE A 27 -3.73 6.43 -3.42
C PHE A 27 -5.00 5.94 -2.72
N LEU A 28 -5.14 6.30 -1.44
CA LEU A 28 -6.27 5.88 -0.59
C LEU A 28 -7.56 6.61 -0.95
N ALA A 29 -7.44 7.85 -1.39
CA ALA A 29 -8.54 8.67 -1.85
C ALA A 29 -8.03 9.72 -2.82
N SER A 30 -8.85 10.08 -3.80
CA SER A 30 -8.57 11.24 -4.66
C SER A 30 -9.85 11.93 -5.11
N THR A 31 -9.74 13.23 -5.33
CA THR A 31 -10.79 14.02 -5.97
C THR A 31 -10.16 15.12 -6.81
N PHE A 32 -10.88 15.52 -7.86
CA PHE A 32 -10.44 16.55 -8.77
C PHE A 32 -11.56 17.56 -9.00
N ARG A 33 -11.29 18.83 -8.73
CA ARG A 33 -12.26 19.91 -8.92
C ARG A 33 -11.56 21.20 -9.29
N ASP A 34 -12.05 21.88 -10.32
CA ASP A 34 -11.57 23.20 -10.74
C ASP A 34 -10.04 23.22 -10.96
N ARG A 35 -9.49 22.20 -11.62
CA ARG A 35 -8.04 21.97 -11.85
C ARG A 35 -7.23 21.76 -10.57
N ARG A 36 -7.87 21.49 -9.47
CA ARG A 36 -7.22 21.14 -8.20
C ARG A 36 -7.40 19.67 -7.91
N TYR A 37 -6.30 19.01 -7.73
CA TYR A 37 -6.24 17.63 -7.26
C TYR A 37 -6.06 17.61 -5.75
N PHE A 38 -6.80 16.74 -5.10
CA PHE A 38 -6.67 16.42 -3.69
C PHE A 38 -6.49 14.92 -3.59
N GLY A 39 -5.37 14.47 -3.07
CA GLY A 39 -5.05 13.06 -2.90
C GLY A 39 -4.63 12.74 -1.49
N LEU A 40 -5.05 11.58 -1.01
CA LEU A 40 -4.52 10.95 0.19
C LEU A 40 -3.66 9.77 -0.27
N LEU A 41 -2.36 9.85 -0.02
CA LEU A 41 -1.37 8.86 -0.43
C LEU A 41 -0.75 8.20 0.79
N ALA A 42 -0.83 6.88 0.88
CA ALA A 42 0.05 6.10 1.74
C ALA A 42 1.35 5.82 0.98
N LEU A 43 2.47 6.28 1.51
CA LEU A 43 3.80 6.19 0.89
C LEU A 43 4.71 5.34 1.77
N GLU A 44 5.49 4.45 1.15
CA GLU A 44 6.57 3.73 1.81
C GLU A 44 7.89 3.99 1.09
N VAL A 45 8.93 4.27 1.88
CA VAL A 45 10.26 4.61 1.39
C VAL A 45 11.32 4.19 2.41
N ALA A 46 12.57 4.04 2.00
CA ALA A 46 13.68 3.86 2.94
C ALA A 46 13.74 5.04 3.93
N GLU A 47 14.02 4.76 5.20
CA GLU A 47 14.06 5.79 6.24
C GLU A 47 15.07 6.90 5.90
N SER A 48 16.20 6.52 5.26
CA SER A 48 17.26 7.46 4.82
C SER A 48 16.80 8.42 3.72
N ASP A 49 15.85 8.01 2.88
CA ASP A 49 15.41 8.77 1.70
C ASP A 49 14.15 9.59 1.97
N TYR A 50 13.51 9.36 3.13
CA TYR A 50 12.23 9.96 3.47
C TYR A 50 12.21 11.49 3.29
N GLU A 51 13.13 12.20 3.93
CA GLU A 51 13.14 13.67 3.92
C GLU A 51 13.34 14.22 2.50
N VAL A 52 14.24 13.61 1.73
CA VAL A 52 14.50 14.04 0.36
C VAL A 52 13.33 13.76 -0.57
N VAL A 53 12.64 12.63 -0.40
CA VAL A 53 11.43 12.28 -1.16
C VAL A 53 10.29 13.25 -0.85
N ILE A 54 10.05 13.55 0.44
CA ILE A 54 9.02 14.52 0.84
C ILE A 54 9.32 15.93 0.25
N GLU A 55 10.58 16.35 0.28
CA GLU A 55 10.96 17.66 -0.27
C GLU A 55 10.85 17.68 -1.80
N THR A 56 11.26 16.61 -2.48
CA THR A 56 11.08 16.46 -3.93
C THR A 56 9.61 16.62 -4.35
N ILE A 57 8.68 15.99 -3.60
CA ILE A 57 7.24 16.16 -3.86
C ILE A 57 6.80 17.60 -3.57
N ARG A 58 7.25 18.19 -2.45
CA ARG A 58 6.83 19.52 -1.99
C ARG A 58 7.29 20.62 -2.93
N GLU A 59 8.48 20.52 -3.49
CA GLU A 59 9.08 21.53 -4.37
C GLU A 59 8.60 21.43 -5.82
N HIS A 60 7.83 20.40 -6.18
CA HIS A 60 7.33 20.27 -7.54
C HIS A 60 6.39 21.42 -7.92
N GLU A 61 6.53 21.94 -9.15
CA GLU A 61 5.81 23.12 -9.63
C GLU A 61 4.28 23.02 -9.57
N SER A 62 3.73 21.81 -9.72
CA SER A 62 2.29 21.56 -9.60
C SER A 62 1.81 21.56 -8.15
N MET A 63 2.71 21.46 -7.16
CA MET A 63 2.35 21.29 -5.76
C MET A 63 1.87 22.60 -5.14
N VAL A 64 0.66 22.57 -4.57
CA VAL A 64 0.09 23.68 -3.82
C VAL A 64 0.40 23.54 -2.33
N SER A 65 0.21 22.34 -1.78
CA SER A 65 0.62 21.98 -0.43
C SER A 65 0.72 20.48 -0.25
N LEU A 66 1.62 20.07 0.66
CA LEU A 66 1.78 18.70 1.11
C LEU A 66 1.82 18.71 2.64
N ASP A 67 0.86 18.01 3.23
CA ASP A 67 0.77 17.82 4.69
C ASP A 67 1.04 16.33 5.02
N VAL A 68 1.97 16.07 5.93
CA VAL A 68 2.19 14.74 6.49
C VAL A 68 1.19 14.55 7.63
N ILE A 69 0.22 13.63 7.46
CA ILE A 69 -0.80 13.32 8.47
C ILE A 69 -0.21 12.45 9.55
N GLU A 70 0.53 11.41 9.14
CA GLU A 70 1.19 10.48 10.04
C GLU A 70 2.47 9.93 9.41
N LYS A 71 3.42 9.55 10.24
CA LYS A 71 4.64 8.84 9.86
C LYS A 71 4.95 7.81 10.92
N TYR A 72 5.36 6.62 10.51
CA TYR A 72 5.84 5.57 11.41
C TYR A 72 6.91 4.72 10.73
N SER A 73 7.88 4.26 11.53
CA SER A 73 8.90 3.31 11.06
C SER A 73 8.31 1.90 11.04
N ILE A 74 8.61 1.15 10.00
CA ILE A 74 8.18 -0.25 9.85
C ILE A 74 9.17 -1.12 10.62
N GLY A 75 8.72 -1.73 11.72
CA GLY A 75 9.58 -2.54 12.58
C GLY A 75 10.28 -3.68 11.84
N GLY A 76 11.59 -3.83 12.04
CA GLY A 76 12.40 -4.91 11.48
C GLY A 76 12.93 -4.67 10.05
N VAL A 77 12.60 -3.54 9.42
CA VAL A 77 13.13 -3.14 8.11
C VAL A 77 13.50 -1.65 8.11
N ASP A 78 14.49 -1.27 7.32
CA ASP A 78 14.91 0.13 7.16
C ASP A 78 13.96 0.87 6.20
N ARG A 79 12.69 0.93 6.57
CA ARG A 79 11.63 1.63 5.83
C ARG A 79 10.69 2.35 6.77
N CYS A 80 10.14 3.44 6.29
CA CYS A 80 9.05 4.14 6.96
C CYS A 80 7.83 4.23 6.03
N SER A 81 6.68 4.33 6.64
CA SER A 81 5.41 4.61 5.99
C SER A 81 4.90 5.98 6.43
N ALA A 82 4.34 6.73 5.51
CA ALA A 82 3.73 8.02 5.79
C ALA A 82 2.42 8.18 5.02
N THR A 83 1.44 8.79 5.67
CA THR A 83 0.18 9.20 5.02
C THR A 83 0.27 10.68 4.70
N LEU A 84 0.17 11.01 3.42
CA LEU A 84 0.32 12.34 2.88
C LEU A 84 -1.02 12.87 2.36
N LEU A 85 -1.38 14.10 2.72
CA LEU A 85 -2.43 14.85 2.06
C LEU A 85 -1.80 15.78 1.03
N ILE A 86 -2.03 15.47 -0.23
CA ILE A 86 -1.49 16.18 -1.38
C ILE A 86 -2.54 17.11 -1.95
N ARG A 87 -2.16 18.33 -2.22
CA ARG A 87 -2.94 19.30 -2.98
C ARG A 87 -2.07 19.81 -4.11
N SER A 88 -2.46 19.53 -5.32
CA SER A 88 -1.74 19.98 -6.52
C SER A 88 -2.70 20.65 -7.51
N GLN A 89 -2.13 21.42 -8.43
CA GLN A 89 -2.87 22.09 -9.48
C GLN A 89 -2.39 21.60 -10.82
N HIS A 90 -3.33 21.11 -11.62
CA HIS A 90 -3.06 20.61 -12.97
C HIS A 90 -3.85 21.42 -14.00
N PHE A 91 -3.30 21.55 -15.18
CA PHE A 91 -4.00 22.22 -16.30
C PHE A 91 -5.00 21.28 -16.99
N GLU A 92 -4.73 19.97 -16.95
CA GLU A 92 -5.53 18.90 -17.53
C GLU A 92 -5.90 17.85 -16.48
N TYR A 93 -6.78 16.92 -16.83
CA TYR A 93 -7.08 15.77 -15.99
C TYR A 93 -5.83 14.90 -15.80
N THR A 94 -5.71 14.31 -14.65
CA THR A 94 -4.67 13.31 -14.35
C THR A 94 -5.04 11.95 -14.98
N PRO A 95 -4.11 10.99 -15.08
CA PRO A 95 -4.39 9.67 -15.67
C PRO A 95 -5.65 9.00 -15.13
N LEU A 96 -5.80 8.95 -13.79
CA LEU A 96 -7.00 8.38 -13.17
C LEU A 96 -8.28 9.12 -13.56
N GLN A 97 -8.27 10.46 -13.56
CA GLN A 97 -9.47 11.22 -13.88
C GLN A 97 -9.90 11.06 -15.34
N VAL A 98 -8.94 10.91 -16.25
CA VAL A 98 -9.27 10.62 -17.66
C VAL A 98 -9.96 9.26 -17.76
N LEU A 99 -9.40 8.23 -17.13
CA LEU A 99 -10.02 6.89 -17.11
C LEU A 99 -11.44 6.93 -16.53
N LEU A 100 -11.65 7.60 -15.40
CA LEU A 100 -12.95 7.72 -14.76
C LEU A 100 -13.94 8.50 -15.62
N HIS A 101 -13.49 9.56 -16.31
CA HIS A 101 -14.33 10.39 -17.17
C HIS A 101 -14.83 9.61 -18.40
N GLU A 102 -13.97 8.77 -18.97
CA GLU A 102 -14.31 7.91 -20.11
C GLU A 102 -15.05 6.62 -19.68
N GLY A 103 -15.34 6.46 -18.39
CA GLY A 103 -16.21 5.40 -17.87
C GLY A 103 -15.50 4.12 -17.46
N PHE A 104 -14.16 4.12 -17.41
CA PHE A 104 -13.41 2.97 -16.91
C PHE A 104 -13.57 2.82 -15.41
N ILE A 105 -13.65 1.57 -14.94
CA ILE A 105 -13.83 1.23 -13.54
C ILE A 105 -12.50 0.72 -12.96
N PRO A 106 -11.84 1.50 -12.09
CA PRO A 106 -10.69 1.01 -11.35
C PRO A 106 -11.08 -0.04 -10.33
N LEU A 107 -10.26 -1.06 -10.18
CA LEU A 107 -10.43 -2.12 -9.20
C LEU A 107 -9.50 -1.89 -8.01
N GLY A 108 -10.03 -1.94 -6.81
CA GLY A 108 -9.26 -1.99 -5.58
C GLY A 108 -8.73 -0.67 -5.03
N GLY A 109 -8.85 0.46 -5.74
CA GLY A 109 -8.36 1.74 -5.23
C GLY A 109 -8.22 2.82 -6.29
N TYR A 110 -7.57 3.92 -5.94
CA TYR A 110 -7.38 5.10 -6.80
C TYR A 110 -6.05 5.06 -7.56
N GLY A 111 -5.34 3.95 -7.52
CA GLY A 111 -4.05 3.74 -8.18
C GLY A 111 -2.92 3.42 -7.20
N GLU A 112 -1.89 2.79 -7.72
CA GLU A 112 -0.65 2.48 -7.01
C GLU A 112 0.49 3.30 -7.61
N LEU A 113 1.39 3.77 -6.75
CA LEU A 113 2.64 4.43 -7.14
C LEU A 113 3.79 3.47 -6.90
N ARG A 114 4.66 3.31 -7.87
CA ARG A 114 5.89 2.54 -7.70
C ARG A 114 7.01 3.10 -8.56
N ASN A 115 8.07 3.56 -7.90
CA ASN A 115 9.27 4.10 -8.55
C ASN A 115 8.90 5.11 -9.65
N GLY A 116 8.09 6.11 -9.29
CA GLY A 116 7.71 7.20 -10.16
C GLY A 116 6.61 6.91 -11.19
N ALA A 117 6.13 5.68 -11.30
CA ALA A 117 5.05 5.34 -12.22
C ALA A 117 3.77 4.98 -11.48
N GLU A 118 2.64 5.36 -12.06
CA GLU A 118 1.31 5.03 -11.57
C GLU A 118 0.77 3.75 -12.22
N SER A 119 0.06 2.94 -11.47
CA SER A 119 -0.58 1.73 -11.98
C SER A 119 -2.04 1.68 -11.61
N PHE A 120 -2.88 1.25 -12.55
CA PHE A 120 -4.31 1.11 -12.41
C PHE A 120 -4.75 -0.29 -12.79
N ASP A 121 -5.47 -0.95 -11.89
CA ASP A 121 -6.19 -2.19 -12.20
C ASP A 121 -7.57 -1.81 -12.74
N LEU A 122 -7.91 -2.24 -13.94
CA LEU A 122 -9.17 -1.88 -14.60
C LEU A 122 -10.04 -3.11 -14.86
N LEU A 123 -11.35 -2.94 -14.67
CA LEU A 123 -12.35 -3.85 -15.20
C LEU A 123 -12.75 -3.39 -16.61
N LEU A 124 -12.63 -4.28 -17.59
CA LEU A 124 -12.85 -4.01 -19.00
C LEU A 124 -13.87 -4.99 -19.57
N THR A 125 -14.68 -4.53 -20.51
CA THR A 125 -15.68 -5.37 -21.16
C THR A 125 -15.02 -6.33 -22.14
N ASP A 126 -14.05 -5.81 -22.92
CA ASP A 126 -13.37 -6.56 -23.97
C ASP A 126 -11.95 -6.00 -24.24
N ARG A 127 -11.39 -6.35 -25.40
CA ARG A 127 -10.06 -5.90 -25.82
C ARG A 127 -10.06 -4.52 -26.48
N GLU A 128 -11.21 -4.05 -26.93
CA GLU A 128 -11.34 -2.71 -27.52
C GLU A 128 -11.23 -1.69 -26.39
N ASP A 129 -11.90 -1.94 -25.25
CA ASP A 129 -11.75 -1.14 -24.03
C ASP A 129 -10.29 -1.08 -23.55
N LEU A 130 -9.55 -2.21 -23.65
CA LEU A 130 -8.14 -2.23 -23.29
C LEU A 130 -7.30 -1.31 -24.18
N ALA A 131 -7.55 -1.36 -25.50
CA ALA A 131 -6.83 -0.52 -26.44
C ALA A 131 -7.14 0.98 -26.22
N GLU A 132 -8.39 1.32 -25.95
CA GLU A 132 -8.82 2.68 -25.62
C GLU A 132 -8.18 3.17 -24.32
N ALA A 133 -8.19 2.37 -23.26
CA ALA A 133 -7.54 2.73 -21.98
C ALA A 133 -6.03 2.99 -22.15
N VAL A 134 -5.35 2.19 -22.98
CA VAL A 134 -3.93 2.39 -23.29
C VAL A 134 -3.74 3.71 -24.06
N GLU A 135 -4.52 3.98 -25.09
CA GLU A 135 -4.43 5.21 -25.89
C GLU A 135 -4.67 6.47 -25.02
N LEU A 136 -5.63 6.39 -24.10
CA LEU A 136 -5.90 7.48 -23.15
C LEU A 136 -4.71 7.76 -22.23
N LEU A 137 -4.08 6.70 -21.71
CA LEU A 137 -2.93 6.83 -20.82
C LEU A 137 -1.64 7.22 -21.54
N GLU A 138 -1.45 6.86 -22.81
CA GLU A 138 -0.28 7.24 -23.62
C GLU A 138 -0.14 8.76 -23.81
N ARG A 139 -1.18 9.53 -23.55
CA ARG A 139 -1.13 11.01 -23.53
C ARG A 139 -0.28 11.57 -22.40
N PHE A 140 -0.07 10.79 -21.35
CA PHE A 140 0.70 11.18 -20.15
C PHE A 140 2.15 10.69 -20.20
N GLY A 141 2.44 9.69 -21.03
CA GLY A 141 3.76 9.12 -21.18
C GLY A 141 3.73 7.63 -21.53
N PRO A 142 4.86 6.93 -21.46
CA PRO A 142 4.95 5.51 -21.79
C PRO A 142 4.02 4.65 -20.95
N VAL A 143 3.27 3.78 -21.61
CA VAL A 143 2.33 2.84 -20.97
C VAL A 143 2.84 1.41 -21.09
N ARG A 144 2.71 0.64 -20.02
CA ARG A 144 3.02 -0.77 -19.98
C ARG A 144 1.84 -1.57 -19.45
N ILE A 145 1.46 -2.61 -20.18
CA ILE A 145 0.50 -3.59 -19.70
C ILE A 145 1.26 -4.59 -18.82
N GLU A 146 0.97 -4.62 -17.53
CA GLU A 146 1.63 -5.53 -16.59
C GLU A 146 0.99 -6.92 -16.65
N TYR A 147 -0.35 -6.99 -16.73
CA TYR A 147 -1.08 -8.22 -17.00
C TYR A 147 -2.44 -7.97 -17.64
N VAL A 148 -2.98 -9.00 -18.25
CA VAL A 148 -4.38 -9.10 -18.68
C VAL A 148 -4.89 -10.47 -18.27
N SER A 149 -6.04 -10.54 -17.60
CA SER A 149 -6.67 -11.78 -17.18
C SER A 149 -8.15 -11.81 -17.57
N GLN A 150 -8.66 -12.98 -17.89
CA GLN A 150 -10.09 -13.24 -18.04
C GLN A 150 -10.73 -13.66 -16.72
N ASP A 151 -9.90 -14.03 -15.75
CA ASP A 151 -10.36 -14.39 -14.43
C ASP A 151 -10.51 -13.12 -13.58
N PHE A 152 -11.72 -12.85 -13.18
CA PHE A 152 -12.00 -11.79 -12.22
C PHE A 152 -11.55 -12.26 -10.84
N GLN A 153 -10.29 -12.02 -10.50
CA GLN A 153 -9.83 -12.21 -9.14
C GLN A 153 -10.25 -11.00 -8.30
N ARG A 154 -11.34 -11.18 -7.55
CA ARG A 154 -11.68 -10.21 -6.52
C ARG A 154 -10.49 -10.08 -5.57
N ARG A 155 -9.89 -8.91 -5.49
CA ARG A 155 -8.97 -8.61 -4.39
C ARG A 155 -9.76 -8.69 -3.09
N ILE A 156 -9.55 -9.76 -2.36
CA ILE A 156 -10.22 -9.99 -1.08
C ILE A 156 -9.36 -9.30 -0.03
N ASN A 157 -9.66 -8.03 0.18
CA ASN A 157 -9.05 -7.27 1.25
C ASN A 157 -9.94 -7.36 2.48
N PRO A 158 -9.34 -7.50 3.67
CA PRO A 158 -10.08 -7.38 4.91
C PRO A 158 -10.83 -6.05 4.99
N SER A 159 -12.06 -6.07 5.46
CA SER A 159 -12.82 -4.86 5.75
C SER A 159 -12.21 -4.10 6.94
N VAL A 160 -12.52 -2.82 7.07
CA VAL A 160 -12.10 -2.01 8.24
C VAL A 160 -12.56 -2.66 9.56
N THR A 161 -13.74 -3.29 9.57
CA THR A 161 -14.25 -3.99 10.75
C THR A 161 -13.37 -5.18 11.11
N GLU A 162 -13.01 -6.01 10.14
CA GLU A 162 -12.15 -7.18 10.37
C GLU A 162 -10.74 -6.78 10.82
N TRP A 163 -10.19 -5.69 10.27
CA TRP A 163 -8.93 -5.13 10.77
C TRP A 163 -9.04 -4.67 12.22
N ASN A 164 -10.12 -3.96 12.59
CA ASN A 164 -10.34 -3.52 13.96
C ASN A 164 -10.48 -4.70 14.93
N GLU A 165 -11.18 -5.77 14.52
CA GLU A 165 -11.28 -6.99 15.32
C GLU A 165 -9.91 -7.64 15.56
N LEU A 166 -9.02 -7.67 14.55
CA LEU A 166 -7.65 -8.14 14.73
C LEU A 166 -6.86 -7.24 15.69
N PHE A 167 -6.95 -5.91 15.54
CA PHE A 167 -6.24 -4.97 16.41
C PHE A 167 -6.71 -5.06 17.86
N ASP A 168 -8.01 -5.27 18.10
CA ASP A 168 -8.57 -5.49 19.43
C ASP A 168 -8.11 -6.85 20.00
N ALA A 169 -8.03 -7.88 19.17
CA ALA A 169 -7.54 -9.19 19.57
C ALA A 169 -6.05 -9.17 19.92
N VAL A 170 -5.23 -8.36 19.22
CA VAL A 170 -3.80 -8.20 19.50
C VAL A 170 -3.59 -7.00 20.42
N THR A 171 -3.95 -7.15 21.69
CA THR A 171 -3.86 -6.11 22.72
C THR A 171 -2.42 -5.54 22.84
N PRO A 172 -2.22 -4.31 23.37
CA PRO A 172 -0.90 -3.70 23.50
C PRO A 172 0.13 -4.60 24.21
N ARG A 173 -0.32 -5.36 25.22
CA ARG A 173 0.55 -6.31 25.93
C ARG A 173 0.98 -7.48 25.03
N ARG A 174 0.05 -8.02 24.22
CA ARG A 174 0.37 -9.09 23.27
C ARG A 174 1.29 -8.59 22.17
N ARG A 175 1.03 -7.37 21.67
CA ARG A 175 1.86 -6.72 20.65
C ARG A 175 3.30 -6.54 21.13
N ARG A 176 3.50 -6.06 22.38
CA ARG A 176 4.83 -5.89 22.94
C ARG A 176 5.61 -7.22 23.01
N ILE A 177 4.95 -8.31 23.41
CA ILE A 177 5.58 -9.64 23.47
C ILE A 177 5.87 -10.18 22.08
N LEU A 178 4.96 -9.98 21.14
CA LEU A 178 5.11 -10.40 19.74
C LEU A 178 6.27 -9.66 19.06
N ASN A 179 6.35 -8.33 19.22
CA ASN A 179 7.45 -7.53 18.68
C ASN A 179 8.80 -7.99 19.25
N LYS A 180 8.90 -8.17 20.55
CA LYS A 180 10.12 -8.68 21.18
C LYS A 180 10.50 -10.06 20.63
N ALA A 181 9.53 -10.96 20.43
CA ALA A 181 9.78 -12.28 19.85
C ALA A 181 10.27 -12.20 18.39
N LEU A 182 9.76 -11.25 17.60
CA LEU A 182 10.24 -11.00 16.24
C LEU A 182 11.65 -10.41 16.24
N GLU A 183 11.89 -9.36 17.02
CA GLU A 183 13.18 -8.66 17.12
C GLU A 183 14.32 -9.58 17.58
N ASP A 184 14.06 -10.48 18.52
CA ASP A 184 15.06 -11.39 19.06
C ASP A 184 15.21 -12.69 18.25
N GLY A 185 14.50 -12.82 17.10
CA GLY A 185 14.61 -13.98 16.24
C GLY A 185 13.96 -15.26 16.79
N TYR A 186 12.92 -15.16 17.62
CA TYR A 186 12.21 -16.34 18.13
C TYR A 186 11.62 -17.20 17.01
N PHE A 187 11.20 -16.58 15.90
CA PHE A 187 10.63 -17.26 14.74
C PHE A 187 11.67 -17.67 13.69
N ASP A 188 12.94 -17.35 13.91
CA ASP A 188 14.01 -17.70 12.98
C ASP A 188 14.36 -19.19 12.99
N ILE A 189 15.03 -19.66 11.95
CA ILE A 189 15.55 -21.02 11.86
C ILE A 189 17.06 -20.97 11.57
N PRO A 190 17.92 -21.31 12.55
CA PRO A 190 17.62 -21.68 13.94
C PRO A 190 17.11 -20.48 14.76
N ARG A 191 16.38 -20.76 15.84
CA ARG A 191 15.87 -19.71 16.73
C ARG A 191 17.00 -18.91 17.38
N GLY A 192 16.84 -17.56 17.35
CA GLY A 192 17.77 -16.64 18.01
C GLY A 192 17.56 -16.49 19.52
N THR A 193 16.34 -16.77 20.02
CA THR A 193 15.98 -16.61 21.43
C THR A 193 15.00 -17.68 21.93
N THR A 194 14.76 -17.68 23.24
CA THR A 194 13.83 -18.59 23.92
C THR A 194 12.71 -17.82 24.64
N PHE A 195 11.62 -18.51 24.98
CA PHE A 195 10.55 -17.93 25.80
C PHE A 195 11.04 -17.44 27.16
N GLN A 196 12.09 -18.04 27.70
CA GLN A 196 12.64 -17.62 28.99
C GLN A 196 13.31 -16.24 28.84
N GLU A 197 14.17 -16.09 27.86
CA GLU A 197 14.84 -14.81 27.56
C GLU A 197 13.87 -13.69 27.30
N ILE A 198 12.86 -13.90 26.42
CA ILE A 198 11.79 -12.92 26.16
C ILE A 198 11.04 -12.52 27.45
N ALA A 199 10.76 -13.49 28.32
CA ALA A 199 10.05 -13.26 29.56
C ALA A 199 10.90 -12.45 30.55
N ASP A 200 12.19 -12.78 30.67
CA ASP A 200 13.14 -12.10 31.51
C ASP A 200 13.36 -10.64 31.07
N ASP A 201 13.52 -10.40 29.77
CA ASP A 201 13.66 -9.06 29.20
C ASP A 201 12.41 -8.17 29.40
N LEU A 202 11.25 -8.77 29.46
CA LEU A 202 9.98 -8.06 29.64
C LEU A 202 9.54 -7.99 31.12
N ASP A 203 10.32 -8.57 32.04
CA ASP A 203 10.01 -8.68 33.47
C ASP A 203 8.62 -9.32 33.71
N ILE A 204 8.36 -10.46 33.07
CA ILE A 204 7.11 -11.22 33.22
C ILE A 204 7.39 -12.72 33.39
N ALA A 205 6.45 -13.45 33.98
CA ALA A 205 6.58 -14.89 34.09
C ALA A 205 6.58 -15.57 32.70
N LYS A 206 7.44 -16.58 32.48
CA LYS A 206 7.54 -17.39 31.28
C LYS A 206 6.17 -17.91 30.78
N THR A 207 5.35 -18.39 31.70
CA THR A 207 4.01 -18.88 31.41
C THR A 207 3.12 -17.76 30.83
N THR A 208 3.23 -16.55 31.37
CA THR A 208 2.52 -15.37 30.91
C THR A 208 2.99 -14.97 29.50
N ALA A 209 4.30 -14.90 29.25
CA ALA A 209 4.86 -14.61 27.94
C ALA A 209 4.35 -15.63 26.89
N SER A 210 4.49 -16.93 27.20
CA SER A 210 4.03 -18.01 26.30
C SER A 210 2.53 -17.94 26.00
N GLN A 211 1.69 -17.69 27.00
CA GLN A 211 0.23 -17.59 26.80
C GLN A 211 -0.15 -16.40 25.94
N HIS A 212 0.46 -15.23 26.17
CA HIS A 212 0.17 -14.04 25.38
C HIS A 212 0.66 -14.17 23.96
N LEU A 213 1.86 -14.71 23.73
CA LEU A 213 2.39 -14.94 22.38
C LEU A 213 1.48 -15.90 21.60
N ARG A 214 1.16 -17.07 22.17
CA ARG A 214 0.27 -18.03 21.51
C ARG A 214 -1.11 -17.48 21.19
N LYS A 215 -1.66 -16.61 22.05
CA LYS A 215 -2.94 -15.94 21.76
C LYS A 215 -2.81 -14.92 20.63
N ALA A 216 -1.70 -14.20 20.53
CA ALA A 216 -1.44 -13.28 19.42
C ALA A 216 -1.24 -14.06 18.11
N GLU A 217 -0.38 -15.08 18.11
CA GLU A 217 -0.18 -15.98 16.97
C GLU A 217 -1.50 -16.54 16.46
N LYS A 218 -2.32 -17.09 17.38
CA LYS A 218 -3.62 -17.65 17.01
C LYS A 218 -4.51 -16.62 16.33
N SER A 219 -4.67 -15.42 16.91
CA SER A 219 -5.53 -14.38 16.34
C SER A 219 -5.06 -13.94 14.95
N ILE A 220 -3.76 -13.79 14.77
CA ILE A 220 -3.14 -13.42 13.50
C ILE A 220 -3.32 -14.54 12.46
N MET A 221 -3.05 -15.78 12.85
CA MET A 221 -3.18 -16.94 11.95
C MET A 221 -4.66 -17.17 11.54
N GLU A 222 -5.60 -17.08 12.47
CA GLU A 222 -7.03 -17.20 12.17
C GLU A 222 -7.52 -16.10 11.23
N PHE A 223 -7.00 -14.89 11.39
CA PHE A 223 -7.30 -13.78 10.52
C PHE A 223 -6.76 -14.02 9.10
N PHE A 224 -5.48 -14.36 8.94
CA PHE A 224 -4.90 -14.50 7.61
C PHE A 224 -5.30 -15.78 6.88
N ILE A 225 -5.48 -16.91 7.57
CA ILE A 225 -5.78 -18.19 6.91
C ILE A 225 -7.10 -18.17 6.14
N GLN A 226 -8.10 -17.42 6.60
CA GLN A 226 -9.36 -17.28 5.86
C GLN A 226 -9.14 -16.63 4.48
N TYR A 227 -8.26 -15.61 4.38
CA TYR A 227 -7.96 -14.94 3.11
C TYR A 227 -7.11 -15.82 2.20
N VAL A 228 -6.17 -16.59 2.76
CA VAL A 228 -5.41 -17.60 2.01
C VAL A 228 -6.33 -18.65 1.42
N ASN A 229 -7.31 -19.15 2.19
CA ASN A 229 -8.25 -20.16 1.71
C ASN A 229 -9.18 -19.61 0.62
N ILE A 230 -9.72 -18.39 0.80
CA ILE A 230 -10.58 -17.77 -0.20
C ILE A 230 -9.83 -17.55 -1.52
N SER A 231 -8.57 -17.09 -1.47
CA SER A 231 -7.77 -16.93 -2.69
C SER A 231 -7.44 -18.26 -3.37
N ALA A 232 -7.35 -19.37 -2.63
CA ALA A 232 -7.12 -20.69 -3.20
C ALA A 232 -8.39 -21.29 -3.84
N GLU A 233 -9.58 -20.92 -3.38
CA GLU A 233 -10.85 -21.40 -3.96
C GLU A 233 -11.23 -20.65 -5.25
N CYS A 234 -10.60 -19.51 -5.52
CA CYS A 234 -10.81 -18.72 -6.73
C CYS A 234 -9.86 -19.09 -7.89
N THR A 235 -9.01 -20.13 -7.72
CA THR A 235 -8.09 -20.65 -8.75
C THR A 235 -8.63 -21.92 -9.36
#